data_44e32000c3cb06c38d49eddeee10411f
#
_entry.id   44e32000c3cb06c38d49eddeee10411f
#
_cell.length_a   1.000
_cell.length_b   1.000
_cell.length_c   1.000
_cell.angle_alpha   90.00
_cell.angle_beta   90.00
_cell.angle_gamma   90.00
#
_symmetry.space_group_name_H-M   'P 1'
#
loop_
_entity.id
_entity.type
_entity.pdbx_description
1 polymer ?
#
loop_
_entity_poly.entity_id
_entity_poly.type
_entity_poly.pdbx_seq_one_letter_code
_entity_poly.pdbx_strand_id
1 'polypeptide(L)'
;FSAGGPLIDLGVHVTDLTRYLLGNPKPVSVYGATFHKLGDRRELKDKKGYVASSSKGADKDIFNVEDLATAMIRYDNGSVVSIEASFSLNIKKDEGKIEFFGTKAGAKLDPELEMYTDINGYMADVNLCTPTALSFDGLFENEIDHYVDCVMNGTECKSPAEDGVTLMEILDAIYESARTGHEVIINQ
;
A
#
# COMPACT_ATOMS: atom_id res chain seq x y z
N PHE A 1 -3.22 2.57 20.53
CA PHE A 1 -4.07 1.55 19.89
C PHE A 1 -4.14 1.91 18.42
N SER A 2 -3.56 1.10 17.53
CA SER A 2 -3.91 1.17 16.11
C SER A 2 -5.32 0.58 15.96
N ALA A 3 -6.19 1.26 15.24
CA ALA A 3 -7.55 0.80 15.00
C ALA A 3 -7.60 -0.39 14.02
N GLY A 4 -6.47 -0.75 13.42
CA GLY A 4 -6.29 -1.88 12.50
C GLY A 4 -4.85 -2.35 12.47
N GLY A 5 -4.61 -3.46 11.76
CA GLY A 5 -3.28 -4.03 11.55
C GLY A 5 -2.54 -3.42 10.35
N PRO A 6 -1.49 -4.10 9.86
CA PRO A 6 -0.68 -3.60 8.76
C PRO A 6 -1.46 -3.36 7.46
N LEU A 7 -2.61 -4.00 7.25
CA LEU A 7 -3.43 -3.72 6.09
C LEU A 7 -3.98 -2.30 6.10
N ILE A 8 -4.52 -1.87 7.24
CA ILE A 8 -5.06 -0.51 7.41
C ILE A 8 -3.95 0.54 7.51
N ASP A 9 -2.83 0.22 8.18
CA ASP A 9 -1.77 1.19 8.49
C ASP A 9 -0.78 1.37 7.32
N LEU A 10 -0.37 0.28 6.67
CA LEU A 10 0.61 0.27 5.58
C LEU A 10 -0.03 -0.06 4.23
N GLY A 11 -0.90 -1.07 4.19
CA GLY A 11 -1.54 -1.56 2.98
C GLY A 11 -2.41 -0.51 2.30
N VAL A 12 -3.07 0.35 3.06
CA VAL A 12 -3.87 1.46 2.53
C VAL A 12 -3.04 2.38 1.63
N HIS A 13 -1.84 2.77 2.06
CA HIS A 13 -0.97 3.68 1.30
C HIS A 13 -0.48 3.05 0.01
N VAL A 14 -0.08 1.76 0.07
CA VAL A 14 0.39 1.03 -1.12
C VAL A 14 -0.76 0.81 -2.11
N THR A 15 -1.96 0.49 -1.61
CA THR A 15 -3.15 0.28 -2.45
C THR A 15 -3.56 1.59 -3.13
N ASP A 16 -3.56 2.70 -2.40
CA ASP A 16 -3.86 4.02 -2.94
C ASP A 16 -2.87 4.42 -4.04
N LEU A 17 -1.58 4.38 -3.73
CA LEU A 17 -0.54 4.75 -4.68
C LEU A 17 -0.56 3.87 -5.94
N THR A 18 -0.71 2.56 -5.80
CA THR A 18 -0.78 1.66 -6.97
C THR A 18 -2.03 1.91 -7.80
N ARG A 19 -3.18 2.13 -7.17
CA ARG A 19 -4.43 2.47 -7.87
C ARG A 19 -4.29 3.80 -8.63
N TYR A 20 -3.74 4.83 -7.99
CA TYR A 20 -3.46 6.12 -8.62
C TYR A 20 -2.56 5.98 -9.84
N LEU A 21 -1.45 5.24 -9.74
CA LEU A 21 -0.51 5.00 -10.84
C LEU A 21 -1.11 4.18 -11.98
N LEU A 22 -2.13 3.37 -11.71
CA LEU A 22 -2.90 2.62 -12.72
C LEU A 22 -4.03 3.43 -13.36
N GLY A 23 -4.21 4.69 -12.97
CA GLY A 23 -5.26 5.60 -13.50
C GLY A 23 -6.59 5.47 -12.79
N ASN A 24 -6.58 5.17 -11.50
CA ASN A 24 -7.75 5.05 -10.62
C ASN A 24 -8.85 4.09 -11.13
N PRO A 25 -8.49 2.85 -11.56
CA PRO A 25 -9.50 1.90 -12.01
C PRO A 25 -10.44 1.48 -10.87
N LYS A 26 -11.62 0.97 -11.24
CA LYS A 26 -12.61 0.48 -10.28
C LYS A 26 -12.27 -0.94 -9.85
N PRO A 27 -12.30 -1.24 -8.53
CA PRO A 27 -12.12 -2.61 -8.07
C PRO A 27 -13.33 -3.47 -8.45
N VAL A 28 -13.06 -4.70 -8.85
CA VAL A 28 -14.08 -5.68 -9.27
C VAL A 28 -14.22 -6.80 -8.26
N SER A 29 -13.10 -7.35 -7.83
CA SER A 29 -13.09 -8.43 -6.86
C SER A 29 -11.77 -8.51 -6.11
N VAL A 30 -11.83 -9.14 -4.94
CA VAL A 30 -10.69 -9.32 -4.05
C VAL A 30 -10.66 -10.75 -3.52
N TYR A 31 -9.46 -11.34 -3.48
CA TYR A 31 -9.18 -12.51 -2.67
C TYR A 31 -8.05 -12.18 -1.70
N GLY A 32 -8.26 -12.39 -0.40
CA GLY A 32 -7.30 -12.02 0.63
C GLY A 32 -7.22 -12.97 1.82
N ALA A 33 -6.14 -12.86 2.57
CA ALA A 33 -5.91 -13.59 3.81
C ALA A 33 -5.20 -12.71 4.84
N THR A 34 -5.52 -12.90 6.11
CA THR A 34 -4.87 -12.23 7.23
C THR A 34 -4.34 -13.25 8.23
N PHE A 35 -3.25 -12.93 8.89
CA PHE A 35 -2.56 -13.82 9.82
C PHE A 35 -2.24 -13.10 11.13
N HIS A 36 -2.42 -13.81 12.25
CA HIS A 36 -2.10 -13.38 13.62
C HIS A 36 -1.14 -14.40 14.21
N LYS A 37 0.15 -14.32 13.89
CA LYS A 37 1.12 -15.38 14.26
C LYS A 37 2.38 -14.87 14.94
N LEU A 38 2.81 -13.66 14.63
CA LEU A 38 4.12 -13.16 15.01
C LEU A 38 4.09 -11.92 15.92
N GLY A 39 2.98 -11.17 15.93
CA GLY A 39 2.88 -9.89 16.63
C GLY A 39 3.00 -9.97 18.15
N ASP A 40 2.60 -11.10 18.76
CA ASP A 40 2.61 -11.30 20.22
C ASP A 40 3.84 -12.12 20.70
N ARG A 41 4.92 -12.16 19.93
CA ARG A 41 6.16 -12.85 20.34
C ARG A 41 6.92 -12.03 21.39
N ARG A 42 6.76 -12.40 22.67
CA ARG A 42 7.40 -11.73 23.81
C ARG A 42 8.84 -12.21 24.05
N GLU A 43 9.19 -13.39 23.55
CA GLU A 43 10.49 -14.03 23.77
C GLU A 43 11.61 -13.51 22.86
N LEU A 44 11.32 -12.71 21.85
CA LEU A 44 12.35 -12.14 20.98
C LEU A 44 13.14 -11.06 21.71
N LYS A 45 14.42 -11.39 22.01
CA LYS A 45 15.33 -10.52 22.75
C LYS A 45 15.79 -9.29 21.98
N ASP A 46 15.67 -9.31 20.65
CA ASP A 46 16.17 -8.27 19.73
C ASP A 46 15.04 -7.82 18.80
N LYS A 47 14.07 -7.10 19.37
CA LYS A 47 13.03 -6.46 18.57
C LYS A 47 13.62 -5.20 17.92
N LYS A 48 14.06 -5.32 16.67
CA LYS A 48 14.30 -4.17 15.79
C LYS A 48 13.00 -3.80 15.11
N GLY A 49 12.42 -2.68 15.45
CA GLY A 49 11.20 -2.17 14.85
C GLY A 49 10.86 -0.79 15.42
N TYR A 50 9.95 -0.10 14.75
CA TYR A 50 9.43 1.18 15.24
C TYR A 50 8.66 0.93 16.54
N VAL A 51 9.18 1.48 17.64
CA VAL A 51 8.48 1.49 18.94
C VAL A 51 7.95 2.89 19.15
N ALA A 52 6.65 3.07 19.12
CA ALA A 52 6.04 4.36 19.41
C ALA A 52 6.44 4.83 20.83
N SER A 53 6.84 6.08 20.95
CA SER A 53 7.29 6.67 22.22
C SER A 53 6.23 6.65 23.33
N SER A 54 4.95 6.44 22.99
CA SER A 54 3.80 6.31 23.90
C SER A 54 3.66 4.92 24.53
N SER A 55 4.41 3.91 24.09
CA SER A 55 4.31 2.54 24.62
C SER A 55 5.08 2.29 25.91
N LYS A 56 5.76 3.29 26.45
CA LYS A 56 6.43 3.21 27.75
C LYS A 56 5.41 3.21 28.90
N GLY A 57 4.99 2.01 29.34
CA GLY A 57 4.18 1.84 30.56
C GLY A 57 2.86 1.11 30.42
N ALA A 58 2.52 0.53 29.28
CA ALA A 58 1.36 -0.34 29.18
C ALA A 58 1.70 -1.73 29.73
N ASP A 59 1.19 -2.06 30.92
CA ASP A 59 1.35 -3.38 31.57
C ASP A 59 0.75 -4.57 30.79
N LYS A 60 0.09 -4.30 29.66
CA LYS A 60 -0.42 -5.31 28.72
C LYS A 60 -0.40 -4.73 27.30
N ASP A 61 0.65 -5.01 26.56
CA ASP A 61 0.61 -4.86 25.11
C ASP A 61 -0.38 -5.91 24.56
N ILE A 62 -1.58 -5.47 24.22
CA ILE A 62 -2.58 -6.32 23.58
C ILE A 62 -2.35 -6.16 22.07
N PHE A 63 -1.75 -7.17 21.45
CA PHE A 63 -1.69 -7.28 20.00
C PHE A 63 -2.92 -8.05 19.52
N ASN A 64 -3.94 -7.34 19.07
CA ASN A 64 -5.26 -7.89 18.69
C ASN A 64 -5.62 -7.65 17.22
N VAL A 65 -4.64 -7.27 16.41
CA VAL A 65 -4.77 -7.04 14.96
C VAL A 65 -3.95 -8.09 14.20
N GLU A 66 -4.14 -8.20 12.91
CA GLU A 66 -3.27 -9.04 12.07
C GLU A 66 -1.81 -8.53 12.11
N ASP A 67 -0.87 -9.42 11.91
CA ASP A 67 0.56 -9.10 11.75
C ASP A 67 1.01 -9.18 10.29
N LEU A 68 0.23 -9.85 9.44
CA LEU A 68 0.40 -9.95 8.00
C LEU A 68 -0.98 -9.99 7.33
N ALA A 69 -1.13 -9.20 6.27
CA ALA A 69 -2.21 -9.33 5.30
C ALA A 69 -1.62 -9.50 3.90
N THR A 70 -2.26 -10.34 3.09
CA THR A 70 -1.95 -10.49 1.66
C THR A 70 -3.24 -10.54 0.87
N ALA A 71 -3.27 -9.94 -0.32
CA ALA A 71 -4.44 -9.96 -1.17
C ALA A 71 -4.10 -9.85 -2.65
N MET A 72 -5.04 -10.28 -3.48
CA MET A 72 -5.07 -10.06 -4.92
C MET A 72 -6.33 -9.27 -5.26
N ILE A 73 -6.18 -8.12 -5.90
CA ILE A 73 -7.24 -7.18 -6.27
C ILE A 73 -7.35 -7.15 -7.80
N ARG A 74 -8.54 -7.37 -8.33
CA ARG A 74 -8.83 -7.25 -9.77
C ARG A 74 -9.56 -5.94 -10.03
N TYR A 75 -9.15 -5.26 -11.10
CA TYR A 75 -9.74 -4.00 -11.55
C TYR A 75 -10.45 -4.12 -12.90
N ASP A 76 -11.36 -3.20 -13.18
CA ASP A 76 -12.19 -3.17 -14.40
C ASP A 76 -11.39 -2.93 -15.70
N ASN A 77 -10.22 -2.30 -15.60
CA ASN A 77 -9.31 -2.11 -16.72
C ASN A 77 -8.47 -3.37 -17.04
N GLY A 78 -8.71 -4.49 -16.32
CA GLY A 78 -8.03 -5.76 -16.48
C GLY A 78 -6.72 -5.89 -15.70
N SER A 79 -6.30 -4.85 -14.98
CA SER A 79 -5.13 -4.95 -14.12
C SER A 79 -5.43 -5.80 -12.87
N VAL A 80 -4.38 -6.44 -12.36
CA VAL A 80 -4.41 -7.21 -11.12
C VAL A 80 -3.26 -6.73 -10.24
N VAL A 81 -3.57 -6.41 -8.99
CA VAL A 81 -2.59 -5.98 -7.99
C VAL A 81 -2.49 -7.05 -6.91
N SER A 82 -1.27 -7.50 -6.62
CA SER A 82 -0.96 -8.32 -5.44
C SER A 82 -0.34 -7.44 -4.38
N ILE A 83 -0.86 -7.49 -3.16
CA ILE A 83 -0.33 -6.71 -2.03
C ILE A 83 0.05 -7.62 -0.88
N GLU A 84 1.10 -7.22 -0.18
CA GLU A 84 1.50 -7.76 1.12
C GLU A 84 1.80 -6.60 2.05
N ALA A 85 1.24 -6.62 3.25
CA ALA A 85 1.49 -5.63 4.29
C ALA A 85 1.72 -6.34 5.62
N SER A 86 2.81 -6.01 6.31
CA SER A 86 3.16 -6.69 7.55
C SER A 86 3.87 -5.79 8.54
N PHE A 87 3.56 -5.97 9.83
CA PHE A 87 4.34 -5.41 10.93
C PHE A 87 5.44 -6.36 11.42
N SER A 88 5.36 -7.64 11.08
CA SER A 88 6.28 -8.64 11.62
C SER A 88 6.40 -9.85 10.70
N LEU A 89 7.57 -10.04 10.11
CA LEU A 89 7.93 -11.19 9.29
C LEU A 89 9.28 -11.76 9.71
N ASN A 90 9.52 -13.04 9.38
CA ASN A 90 10.83 -13.68 9.55
C ASN A 90 11.70 -13.44 8.30
N ILE A 91 12.06 -12.17 8.05
CA ILE A 91 12.88 -11.75 6.92
C ILE A 91 14.18 -11.10 7.40
N LYS A 92 15.17 -11.04 6.53
CA LYS A 92 16.51 -10.53 6.86
C LYS A 92 16.51 -9.02 7.13
N LYS A 93 15.73 -8.27 6.35
CA LYS A 93 15.58 -6.80 6.44
C LYS A 93 14.17 -6.42 6.00
N ASP A 94 13.70 -5.28 6.47
CA ASP A 94 12.44 -4.73 6.00
C ASP A 94 12.53 -4.40 4.51
N GLU A 95 11.46 -4.68 3.79
CA GLU A 95 11.33 -4.43 2.36
C GLU A 95 10.08 -3.63 2.09
N GLY A 96 10.18 -2.61 1.23
CA GLY A 96 9.05 -1.84 0.76
C GLY A 96 9.26 -1.52 -0.71
N LYS A 97 8.58 -2.23 -1.60
CA LYS A 97 8.72 -2.06 -3.05
C LYS A 97 7.37 -2.12 -3.75
N ILE A 98 7.30 -1.45 -4.89
CA ILE A 98 6.19 -1.56 -5.84
C ILE A 98 6.78 -1.95 -7.19
N GLU A 99 6.24 -2.98 -7.82
CA GLU A 99 6.67 -3.45 -9.13
C GLU A 99 5.48 -3.44 -10.11
N PHE A 100 5.71 -2.93 -11.31
CA PHE A 100 4.72 -2.90 -12.40
C PHE A 100 5.20 -3.76 -13.56
N PHE A 101 4.34 -4.66 -14.01
CA PHE A 101 4.57 -5.56 -15.14
C PHE A 101 3.59 -5.20 -16.25
N GLY A 102 3.96 -4.21 -17.06
CA GLY A 102 3.13 -3.74 -18.16
C GLY A 102 3.52 -4.36 -19.50
N THR A 103 2.63 -4.25 -20.48
CA THR A 103 2.84 -4.79 -21.83
C THR A 103 3.81 -3.96 -22.68
N LYS A 104 4.07 -2.72 -22.31
CA LYS A 104 4.99 -1.81 -23.01
C LYS A 104 6.27 -1.56 -22.24
N ALA A 105 6.18 -1.55 -20.92
CA ALA A 105 7.29 -1.30 -20.02
C ALA A 105 7.01 -1.91 -18.65
N GLY A 106 8.06 -2.22 -17.92
CA GLY A 106 8.02 -2.51 -16.48
C GLY A 106 8.57 -1.36 -15.68
N ALA A 107 8.25 -1.32 -14.40
CA ALA A 107 8.84 -0.36 -13.48
C ALA A 107 8.97 -0.97 -12.08
N LYS A 108 9.95 -0.49 -11.32
CA LYS A 108 10.14 -0.82 -9.92
C LYS A 108 10.39 0.48 -9.15
N LEU A 109 9.77 0.61 -8.00
CA LEU A 109 9.96 1.70 -7.05
C LEU A 109 10.48 1.12 -5.72
N ASP A 110 11.79 1.34 -5.40
CA ASP A 110 12.47 0.78 -4.22
C ASP A 110 13.87 1.42 -3.99
N PRO A 111 14.09 2.50 -3.31
CA PRO A 111 13.25 3.69 -3.21
C PRO A 111 13.22 4.52 -4.49
N GLU A 112 14.14 4.26 -5.44
CA GLU A 112 14.23 4.97 -6.72
C GLU A 112 13.35 4.28 -7.77
N LEU A 113 12.90 5.06 -8.75
CA LEU A 113 12.17 4.53 -9.88
C LEU A 113 13.15 3.95 -10.90
N GLU A 114 13.07 2.65 -11.10
CA GLU A 114 13.71 1.93 -12.20
C GLU A 114 12.66 1.64 -13.28
N MET A 115 13.02 1.76 -14.55
CA MET A 115 12.13 1.46 -15.65
C MET A 115 12.83 0.55 -16.67
N TYR A 116 12.07 -0.38 -17.24
CA TYR A 116 12.54 -1.37 -18.21
C TYR A 116 11.61 -1.38 -19.42
N THR A 117 12.15 -1.36 -20.62
CA THR A 117 11.35 -1.39 -21.85
C THR A 117 12.05 -2.17 -22.96
N ASP A 118 11.37 -2.36 -24.06
CA ASP A 118 11.95 -2.86 -25.31
C ASP A 118 12.31 -1.69 -26.23
N ILE A 119 13.52 -1.72 -26.77
CA ILE A 119 14.00 -0.79 -27.80
C ILE A 119 14.50 -1.62 -28.98
N ASN A 120 13.78 -1.60 -30.07
CA ASN A 120 14.12 -2.34 -31.30
C ASN A 120 14.34 -3.85 -31.08
N GLY A 121 13.53 -4.47 -30.19
CA GLY A 121 13.61 -5.90 -29.88
C GLY A 121 14.64 -6.27 -28.81
N TYR A 122 15.27 -5.30 -28.18
CA TYR A 122 16.22 -5.50 -27.08
C TYR A 122 15.66 -4.93 -25.76
N MET A 123 15.73 -5.72 -24.71
CA MET A 123 15.43 -5.22 -23.35
C MET A 123 16.45 -4.15 -22.97
N ALA A 124 15.97 -3.05 -22.44
CA ALA A 124 16.77 -1.90 -22.07
C ALA A 124 16.32 -1.32 -20.73
N ASP A 125 17.30 -0.90 -19.92
CA ASP A 125 17.08 -0.09 -18.74
C ASP A 125 16.94 1.37 -19.15
N VAL A 126 15.96 2.08 -18.59
CA VAL A 126 15.74 3.50 -18.88
C VAL A 126 16.27 4.32 -17.70
N ASN A 127 17.28 5.14 -17.96
CA ASN A 127 17.77 6.12 -17.02
C ASN A 127 16.99 7.42 -17.17
N LEU A 128 16.29 7.83 -16.12
CA LEU A 128 15.58 9.10 -16.08
C LEU A 128 16.55 10.23 -15.75
N CYS A 129 16.43 11.36 -16.46
CA CYS A 129 17.31 12.51 -16.25
C CYS A 129 16.98 13.31 -14.98
N THR A 130 15.84 13.01 -14.35
CA THR A 130 15.36 13.69 -13.13
C THR A 130 15.48 12.73 -11.95
N PRO A 131 15.90 13.18 -10.76
CA PRO A 131 15.85 12.37 -9.55
C PRO A 131 14.41 11.88 -9.29
N THR A 132 14.28 10.59 -9.04
CA THR A 132 12.96 9.93 -8.86
C THR A 132 12.87 9.23 -7.50
N ALA A 133 13.82 9.47 -6.62
CA ALA A 133 13.76 8.94 -5.26
C ALA A 133 12.56 9.50 -4.51
N LEU A 134 11.82 8.62 -3.84
CA LEU A 134 10.78 9.04 -2.92
C LEU A 134 11.42 9.84 -1.77
N SER A 135 10.99 11.08 -1.60
CA SER A 135 11.41 11.96 -0.52
C SER A 135 10.20 12.49 0.23
N PHE A 136 10.33 12.61 1.54
CA PHE A 136 9.33 13.29 2.37
C PHE A 136 9.48 14.82 2.35
N ASP A 137 10.57 15.33 1.76
CA ASP A 137 10.84 16.76 1.70
C ASP A 137 9.80 17.48 0.83
N GLY A 138 9.11 18.45 1.42
CA GLY A 138 8.07 19.24 0.77
C GLY A 138 6.75 18.49 0.51
N LEU A 139 6.62 17.24 0.95
CA LEU A 139 5.43 16.43 0.67
C LEU A 139 4.19 17.00 1.36
N PHE A 140 4.31 17.32 2.63
CA PHE A 140 3.20 17.89 3.42
C PHE A 140 2.86 19.32 3.02
N GLU A 141 3.88 20.12 2.65
CA GLU A 141 3.69 21.45 2.12
C GLU A 141 2.89 21.41 0.81
N ASN A 142 3.27 20.53 -0.12
CA ASN A 142 2.55 20.37 -1.39
C ASN A 142 1.10 19.88 -1.19
N GLU A 143 0.85 18.99 -0.21
CA GLU A 143 -0.50 18.54 0.12
C GLU A 143 -1.37 19.68 0.63
N ILE A 144 -0.86 20.47 1.58
CA ILE A 144 -1.59 21.61 2.15
C ILE A 144 -1.80 22.71 1.10
N ASP A 145 -0.80 23.04 0.32
CA ASP A 145 -0.88 24.04 -0.76
C ASP A 145 -1.94 23.62 -1.79
N HIS A 146 -1.97 22.34 -2.17
CA HIS A 146 -2.99 21.81 -3.06
C HIS A 146 -4.40 21.91 -2.45
N TYR A 147 -4.56 21.57 -1.18
CA TYR A 147 -5.84 21.71 -0.48
C TYR A 147 -6.31 23.15 -0.44
N VAL A 148 -5.43 24.08 -0.09
CA VAL A 148 -5.74 25.51 -0.09
C VAL A 148 -6.13 25.99 -1.49
N ASP A 149 -5.42 25.56 -2.53
CA ASP A 149 -5.74 25.91 -3.93
C ASP A 149 -7.12 25.38 -4.35
N CYS A 150 -7.47 24.15 -3.97
CA CYS A 150 -8.82 23.60 -4.20
C CYS A 150 -9.91 24.47 -3.55
N VAL A 151 -9.70 24.92 -2.31
CA VAL A 151 -10.68 25.74 -1.58
C VAL A 151 -10.78 27.15 -2.13
N MET A 152 -9.63 27.78 -2.43
CA MET A 152 -9.58 29.19 -2.82
C MET A 152 -9.92 29.42 -4.29
N ASN A 153 -9.51 28.54 -5.17
CA ASN A 153 -9.57 28.72 -6.61
C ASN A 153 -10.49 27.71 -7.32
N GLY A 154 -11.05 26.74 -6.59
CA GLY A 154 -11.90 25.69 -7.16
C GLY A 154 -11.12 24.70 -8.03
N THR A 155 -9.81 24.56 -7.79
CA THR A 155 -8.98 23.56 -8.46
C THR A 155 -9.50 22.16 -8.16
N GLU A 156 -9.52 21.27 -9.14
CA GLU A 156 -9.94 19.89 -8.98
C GLU A 156 -9.02 19.15 -8.00
N CYS A 157 -9.62 18.48 -7.03
CA CYS A 157 -8.88 17.72 -6.02
C CYS A 157 -8.25 16.46 -6.63
N LYS A 158 -6.94 16.30 -6.47
CA LYS A 158 -6.21 15.13 -6.96
C LYS A 158 -6.49 13.85 -6.18
N SER A 159 -6.98 13.98 -4.95
CA SER A 159 -7.35 12.89 -4.05
C SER A 159 -8.72 13.17 -3.44
N PRO A 160 -9.79 13.02 -4.21
CA PRO A 160 -11.14 13.29 -3.75
C PRO A 160 -11.59 12.25 -2.71
N ALA A 161 -12.58 12.60 -1.89
CA ALA A 161 -13.09 11.71 -0.84
C ALA A 161 -13.65 10.39 -1.38
N GLU A 162 -14.13 10.37 -2.60
CA GLU A 162 -14.64 9.19 -3.31
C GLU A 162 -13.55 8.13 -3.50
N ASP A 163 -12.30 8.54 -3.70
CA ASP A 163 -11.16 7.61 -3.75
C ASP A 163 -10.93 6.95 -2.39
N GLY A 164 -11.08 7.71 -1.31
CA GLY A 164 -11.03 7.16 0.06
C GLY A 164 -12.13 6.13 0.33
N VAL A 165 -13.36 6.36 -0.17
CA VAL A 165 -14.45 5.38 -0.08
C VAL A 165 -14.08 4.11 -0.83
N THR A 166 -13.60 4.22 -2.06
CA THR A 166 -13.16 3.06 -2.85
C THR A 166 -12.04 2.27 -2.17
N LEU A 167 -11.10 2.96 -1.52
CA LEU A 167 -10.06 2.29 -0.74
C LEU A 167 -10.65 1.50 0.43
N MET A 168 -11.58 2.08 1.18
CA MET A 168 -12.23 1.37 2.29
C MET A 168 -13.00 0.16 1.81
N GLU A 169 -13.71 0.24 0.67
CA GLU A 169 -14.38 -0.92 0.04
C GLU A 169 -13.40 -2.04 -0.29
N ILE A 170 -12.21 -1.72 -0.81
CA ILE A 170 -11.16 -2.70 -1.08
C ILE A 170 -10.68 -3.35 0.22
N LEU A 171 -10.37 -2.56 1.26
CA LEU A 171 -9.85 -3.08 2.52
C LEU A 171 -10.89 -3.94 3.24
N ASP A 172 -12.15 -3.51 3.28
CA ASP A 172 -13.26 -4.28 3.85
C ASP A 172 -13.45 -5.62 3.10
N ALA A 173 -13.36 -5.59 1.76
CA ALA A 173 -13.44 -6.79 0.95
C ALA A 173 -12.27 -7.76 1.21
N ILE A 174 -11.05 -7.25 1.49
CA ILE A 174 -9.92 -8.08 1.88
C ILE A 174 -10.18 -8.78 3.22
N TYR A 175 -10.66 -8.05 4.23
CA TYR A 175 -11.01 -8.64 5.53
C TYR A 175 -12.15 -9.64 5.42
N GLU A 176 -13.17 -9.35 4.63
CA GLU A 176 -14.29 -10.28 4.40
C GLU A 176 -13.82 -11.55 3.68
N SER A 177 -12.96 -11.41 2.67
CA SER A 177 -12.34 -12.55 1.99
C SER A 177 -11.50 -13.40 2.95
N ALA A 178 -10.69 -12.77 3.79
CA ALA A 178 -9.89 -13.45 4.80
C ALA A 178 -10.77 -14.22 5.81
N ARG A 179 -11.92 -13.66 6.18
CA ARG A 179 -12.88 -14.27 7.11
C ARG A 179 -13.62 -15.46 6.50
N THR A 180 -13.99 -15.37 5.22
CA THR A 180 -14.82 -16.39 4.54
C THR A 180 -14.00 -17.44 3.80
N GLY A 181 -12.75 -17.14 3.45
CA GLY A 181 -11.89 -17.97 2.61
C GLY A 181 -12.27 -17.96 1.13
N HIS A 182 -13.09 -17.01 0.70
CA HIS A 182 -13.60 -16.90 -0.67
C HIS A 182 -13.32 -15.53 -1.28
N GLU A 183 -13.34 -15.48 -2.62
CA GLU A 183 -13.34 -14.22 -3.35
C GLU A 183 -14.58 -13.39 -3.00
N VAL A 184 -14.38 -12.09 -2.82
CA VAL A 184 -15.45 -11.12 -2.59
C VAL A 184 -15.58 -10.24 -3.83
N ILE A 185 -16.78 -10.17 -4.38
CA ILE A 185 -17.13 -9.28 -5.49
C ILE A 185 -17.49 -7.91 -4.92
N ILE A 186 -16.85 -6.86 -5.41
CA ILE A 186 -17.17 -5.48 -5.05
C ILE A 186 -18.23 -4.99 -6.04
N ASN A 187 -19.46 -4.88 -5.57
CA ASN A 187 -20.57 -4.33 -6.34
C ASN A 187 -20.54 -2.80 -6.22
N GLN A 188 -20.40 -2.13 -7.34
CA GLN A 188 -20.53 -0.68 -7.46
C GLN A 188 -21.84 -0.26 -8.07
#